data_ba888cde2b1b3d94c9c9da30d26ac7f6
#
_entry.id   ba888cde2b1b3d94c9c9da30d26ac7f6
#
_cell.length_a   1.000
_cell.length_b   1.000
_cell.length_c   1.000
_cell.angle_alpha   90.00
_cell.angle_beta   90.00
_cell.angle_gamma   90.00
#
_symmetry.space_group_name_H-M   'P 1'
#
loop_
_entity.id
_entity.type
_entity.pdbx_description
1 polymer ?
#
loop_
_entity_poly.entity_id
_entity_poly.type
_entity_poly.pdbx_seq_one_letter_code
_entity_poly.pdbx_strand_id
1 'polypeptide(L)'
;MPVSWLLMDLRLLGYFVAVAEERHFGRAAARLHMTQPPLSRAIRQLENDLGALLLHRSPSGVTLTGAGTALYDEARTLLEQAERARARVVAAAGTATFTIGILADSAEEPGTSLAGAFRHRHPSVRVHVREADLSDPTAGLRAGLVDVALTRTPFDRTGISIRVLRSDPVGVVLRADDPLAGRDTLQLRDLDDRRWFRLPEGTDRKWSAYWSGTAPAAALGDGPVVRTVRECLQAVMWDGAIGLAPLAPLTSQALSEGLTTVPLADMPPCRLVVAWASNDANPLIRSLTEIAAAAFRSRL
;
A
#
# COMPACT_ATOMS: atom_id res chain seq x y z
N MET A 1 -43.11 0.72 3.25
CA MET A 1 -42.22 1.14 2.16
C MET A 1 -41.05 0.20 2.15
N PRO A 2 -40.79 -0.63 1.13
CA PRO A 2 -39.57 -1.42 1.08
C PRO A 2 -38.40 -0.48 0.94
N VAL A 3 -37.37 -0.72 1.74
CA VAL A 3 -36.14 0.07 1.81
C VAL A 3 -35.28 -0.26 0.57
N SER A 4 -35.71 0.29 -0.57
CA SER A 4 -35.10 0.04 -1.89
C SER A 4 -33.70 0.68 -2.09
N TRP A 5 -33.24 1.48 -1.12
CA TRP A 5 -31.92 2.16 -1.16
C TRP A 5 -30.79 1.36 -0.48
N LEU A 6 -31.07 0.14 -0.03
CA LEU A 6 -30.07 -0.71 0.67
C LEU A 6 -29.43 -1.75 -0.25
N LEU A 7 -29.26 -1.41 -1.54
CA LEU A 7 -28.81 -2.40 -2.54
C LEU A 7 -27.29 -2.44 -2.74
N MET A 8 -26.50 -1.82 -1.84
CA MET A 8 -25.05 -1.95 -1.95
C MET A 8 -24.55 -3.09 -1.04
N ASP A 9 -24.54 -4.31 -1.59
CA ASP A 9 -23.99 -5.50 -0.91
C ASP A 9 -22.45 -5.36 -0.84
N LEU A 10 -21.91 -5.26 0.38
CA LEU A 10 -20.46 -5.17 0.63
C LEU A 10 -19.69 -6.32 -0.03
N ARG A 11 -20.29 -7.48 -0.16
CA ARG A 11 -19.68 -8.64 -0.84
C ARG A 11 -19.51 -8.35 -2.33
N LEU A 12 -20.50 -7.75 -2.98
CA LEU A 12 -20.40 -7.36 -4.40
C LEU A 12 -19.36 -6.28 -4.61
N LEU A 13 -19.25 -5.31 -3.67
CA LEU A 13 -18.17 -4.32 -3.67
C LEU A 13 -16.79 -4.98 -3.55
N GLY A 14 -16.64 -5.95 -2.65
CA GLY A 14 -15.39 -6.70 -2.51
C GLY A 14 -14.99 -7.46 -3.78
N TYR A 15 -15.97 -8.05 -4.46
CA TYR A 15 -15.75 -8.74 -5.74
C TYR A 15 -15.34 -7.75 -6.84
N PHE A 16 -15.99 -6.59 -6.89
CA PHE A 16 -15.67 -5.56 -7.86
C PHE A 16 -14.24 -5.01 -7.64
N VAL A 17 -13.88 -4.70 -6.41
CA VAL A 17 -12.52 -4.22 -6.06
C VAL A 17 -11.48 -5.26 -6.49
N ALA A 18 -11.69 -6.55 -6.19
CA ALA A 18 -10.77 -7.61 -6.60
C ALA A 18 -10.60 -7.70 -8.13
N VAL A 19 -11.69 -7.55 -8.90
CA VAL A 19 -11.61 -7.57 -10.38
C VAL A 19 -10.90 -6.32 -10.91
N ALA A 20 -11.13 -5.16 -10.31
CA ALA A 20 -10.49 -3.91 -10.67
C ALA A 20 -8.97 -3.94 -10.46
N GLU A 21 -8.52 -4.49 -9.32
CA GLU A 21 -7.11 -4.64 -8.97
C GLU A 21 -6.39 -5.66 -9.84
N GLU A 22 -7.01 -6.83 -10.06
CA GLU A 22 -6.41 -7.90 -10.85
C GLU A 22 -6.47 -7.63 -12.37
N ARG A 23 -7.35 -6.73 -12.82
CA ARG A 23 -7.61 -6.44 -14.23
C ARG A 23 -7.89 -7.71 -15.07
N HIS A 24 -8.32 -8.79 -14.39
CA HIS A 24 -8.56 -10.10 -15.00
C HIS A 24 -9.49 -10.95 -14.14
N PHE A 25 -10.63 -11.34 -14.68
CA PHE A 25 -11.63 -12.12 -13.94
C PHE A 25 -11.12 -13.45 -13.38
N GLY A 26 -10.27 -14.18 -14.14
CA GLY A 26 -9.74 -15.45 -13.69
C GLY A 26 -8.78 -15.30 -12.49
N ARG A 27 -7.90 -14.29 -12.50
CA ARG A 27 -7.02 -13.99 -11.36
C ARG A 27 -7.80 -13.52 -10.14
N ALA A 28 -8.77 -12.63 -10.36
CA ALA A 28 -9.66 -12.18 -9.28
C ALA A 28 -10.44 -13.34 -8.65
N ALA A 29 -10.96 -14.26 -9.46
CA ALA A 29 -11.66 -15.44 -8.97
C ALA A 29 -10.74 -16.36 -8.14
N ALA A 30 -9.52 -16.60 -8.61
CA ALA A 30 -8.51 -17.36 -7.86
C ALA A 30 -8.18 -16.70 -6.51
N ARG A 31 -7.97 -15.37 -6.49
CA ARG A 31 -7.74 -14.59 -5.26
C ARG A 31 -8.90 -14.69 -4.28
N LEU A 32 -10.13 -14.73 -4.79
CA LEU A 32 -11.36 -14.84 -4.00
C LEU A 32 -11.74 -16.29 -3.66
N HIS A 33 -10.90 -17.27 -4.00
CA HIS A 33 -11.15 -18.71 -3.82
C HIS A 33 -12.48 -19.17 -4.42
N MET A 34 -12.83 -18.66 -5.60
CA MET A 34 -14.06 -18.98 -6.32
C MET A 34 -13.79 -19.22 -7.81
N THR A 35 -14.78 -19.71 -8.54
CA THR A 35 -14.72 -19.85 -10.00
C THR A 35 -15.12 -18.55 -10.70
N GLN A 36 -14.64 -18.36 -11.93
CA GLN A 36 -14.94 -17.14 -12.70
C GLN A 36 -16.44 -16.91 -13.02
N PRO A 37 -17.28 -17.92 -13.33
CA PRO A 37 -18.68 -17.68 -13.69
C PRO A 37 -19.52 -17.00 -12.61
N PRO A 38 -19.49 -17.41 -11.32
CA PRO A 38 -20.22 -16.72 -10.27
C PRO A 38 -19.69 -15.29 -10.03
N LEU A 39 -18.38 -15.05 -10.14
CA LEU A 39 -17.81 -13.71 -10.03
C LEU A 39 -18.33 -12.79 -11.14
N SER A 40 -18.32 -13.28 -12.38
CA SER A 40 -18.83 -12.49 -13.52
C SER A 40 -20.33 -12.16 -13.39
N ARG A 41 -21.14 -13.08 -12.82
CA ARG A 41 -22.56 -12.82 -12.53
C ARG A 41 -22.74 -11.77 -11.44
N ALA A 42 -21.95 -11.85 -10.38
CA ALA A 42 -21.96 -10.89 -9.28
C ALA A 42 -21.64 -9.46 -9.76
N ILE A 43 -20.64 -9.31 -10.63
CA ILE A 43 -20.30 -8.00 -11.20
C ILE A 43 -21.44 -7.47 -12.09
N ARG A 44 -22.05 -8.31 -12.93
CA ARG A 44 -23.21 -7.89 -13.74
C ARG A 44 -24.40 -7.48 -12.88
N GLN A 45 -24.63 -8.18 -11.77
CA GLN A 45 -25.68 -7.79 -10.81
C GLN A 45 -25.38 -6.40 -10.26
N LEU A 46 -24.14 -6.13 -9.81
CA LEU A 46 -23.74 -4.81 -9.30
C LEU A 46 -23.92 -3.71 -10.36
N GLU A 47 -23.51 -3.97 -11.61
CA GLU A 47 -23.70 -3.05 -12.74
C GLU A 47 -25.19 -2.76 -12.99
N ASN A 48 -26.05 -3.79 -12.91
CA ASN A 48 -27.49 -3.63 -13.06
C ASN A 48 -28.14 -2.85 -11.89
N ASP A 49 -27.73 -3.16 -10.66
CA ASP A 49 -28.23 -2.49 -9.45
C ASP A 49 -27.91 -1.00 -9.45
N LEU A 50 -26.74 -0.62 -10.01
CA LEU A 50 -26.30 0.76 -10.14
C LEU A 50 -26.72 1.44 -11.44
N GLY A 51 -27.26 0.68 -12.41
CA GLY A 51 -27.64 1.19 -13.72
C GLY A 51 -26.46 1.72 -14.56
N ALA A 52 -25.23 1.27 -14.27
CA ALA A 52 -24.02 1.76 -14.91
C ALA A 52 -23.02 0.62 -15.17
N LEU A 53 -22.37 0.64 -16.34
CA LEU A 53 -21.22 -0.22 -16.59
C LEU A 53 -20.02 0.27 -15.79
N LEU A 54 -19.40 -0.63 -15.05
CA LEU A 54 -18.22 -0.34 -14.21
C LEU A 54 -16.91 -0.77 -14.88
N LEU A 55 -17.00 -1.77 -15.76
CA LEU A 55 -15.83 -2.41 -16.36
C LEU A 55 -15.95 -2.46 -17.90
N HIS A 56 -14.90 -2.04 -18.58
CA HIS A 56 -14.67 -2.40 -19.97
C HIS A 56 -14.00 -3.77 -20.03
N ARG A 57 -14.57 -4.69 -20.82
CA ARG A 57 -14.05 -6.05 -21.01
C ARG A 57 -13.47 -6.18 -22.41
N SER A 58 -12.23 -6.59 -22.54
CA SER A 58 -11.55 -6.81 -23.79
C SER A 58 -10.78 -8.14 -23.77
N PRO A 59 -10.33 -8.67 -24.91
CA PRO A 59 -9.45 -9.83 -24.95
C PRO A 59 -8.13 -9.62 -24.21
N SER A 60 -7.68 -8.37 -24.11
CA SER A 60 -6.45 -7.96 -23.39
C SER A 60 -6.65 -7.79 -21.87
N GLY A 61 -7.89 -7.89 -21.37
CA GLY A 61 -8.16 -7.77 -19.94
C GLY A 61 -9.35 -6.87 -19.61
N VAL A 62 -9.32 -6.33 -18.40
CA VAL A 62 -10.39 -5.51 -17.82
C VAL A 62 -9.83 -4.14 -17.43
N THR A 63 -10.55 -3.07 -17.78
CA THR A 63 -10.28 -1.70 -17.35
C THR A 63 -11.52 -1.07 -16.72
N LEU A 64 -11.33 -0.10 -15.83
CA LEU A 64 -12.41 0.64 -15.22
C LEU A 64 -13.03 1.64 -16.22
N THR A 65 -14.36 1.82 -16.15
CA THR A 65 -15.04 2.98 -16.73
C THR A 65 -14.90 4.18 -15.81
N GLY A 66 -15.35 5.37 -16.20
CA GLY A 66 -15.43 6.53 -15.29
C GLY A 66 -16.30 6.24 -14.05
N ALA A 67 -17.45 5.57 -14.24
CA ALA A 67 -18.29 5.12 -13.12
C ALA A 67 -17.58 4.05 -12.26
N GLY A 68 -16.83 3.15 -12.90
CA GLY A 68 -16.03 2.15 -12.21
C GLY A 68 -14.93 2.78 -11.36
N THR A 69 -14.25 3.81 -11.84
CA THR A 69 -13.23 4.52 -11.05
C THR A 69 -13.84 5.19 -9.84
N ALA A 70 -14.95 5.90 -9.99
CA ALA A 70 -15.67 6.52 -8.88
C ALA A 70 -16.13 5.48 -7.85
N LEU A 71 -16.73 4.37 -8.29
CA LEU A 71 -17.14 3.30 -7.38
C LEU A 71 -15.94 2.63 -6.70
N TYR A 72 -14.82 2.48 -7.37
CA TYR A 72 -13.65 1.81 -6.81
C TYR A 72 -13.14 2.53 -5.54
N ASP A 73 -13.03 3.85 -5.59
CA ASP A 73 -12.55 4.65 -4.46
C ASP A 73 -13.57 4.64 -3.30
N GLU A 74 -14.87 4.77 -3.59
CA GLU A 74 -15.93 4.68 -2.58
C GLU A 74 -16.06 3.26 -2.00
N ALA A 75 -15.99 2.21 -2.82
CA ALA A 75 -16.08 0.83 -2.37
C ALA A 75 -14.96 0.47 -1.39
N ARG A 76 -13.73 0.90 -1.65
CA ARG A 76 -12.62 0.71 -0.72
C ARG A 76 -12.91 1.35 0.64
N THR A 77 -13.37 2.60 0.63
CA THR A 77 -13.73 3.32 1.86
C THR A 77 -14.82 2.61 2.66
N LEU A 78 -15.88 2.15 1.98
CA LEU A 78 -16.98 1.44 2.62
C LEU A 78 -16.56 0.07 3.19
N LEU A 79 -15.75 -0.69 2.46
CA LEU A 79 -15.20 -1.97 2.94
C LEU A 79 -14.31 -1.76 4.17
N GLU A 80 -13.50 -0.71 4.17
CA GLU A 80 -12.68 -0.35 5.33
C GLU A 80 -13.53 0.06 6.54
N GLN A 81 -14.63 0.80 6.33
CA GLN A 81 -15.56 1.15 7.41
C GLN A 81 -16.25 -0.08 8.00
N ALA A 82 -16.65 -1.03 7.15
CA ALA A 82 -17.25 -2.28 7.60
C ALA A 82 -16.26 -3.11 8.44
N GLU A 83 -15.01 -3.22 8.03
CA GLU A 83 -13.97 -3.89 8.81
C GLU A 83 -13.69 -3.19 10.14
N ARG A 84 -13.71 -1.85 10.19
CA ARG A 84 -13.61 -1.08 11.46
C ARG A 84 -14.77 -1.42 12.41
N ALA A 85 -15.98 -1.46 11.90
CA ALA A 85 -17.15 -1.81 12.70
C ALA A 85 -17.03 -3.23 13.27
N ARG A 86 -16.62 -4.19 12.43
CA ARG A 86 -16.38 -5.59 12.83
C ARG A 86 -15.30 -5.68 13.90
N ALA A 87 -14.15 -5.01 13.71
CA ALA A 87 -13.05 -5.02 14.67
C ALA A 87 -13.47 -4.47 16.04
N ARG A 88 -14.26 -3.38 16.08
CA ARG A 88 -14.81 -2.82 17.34
C ARG A 88 -15.75 -3.78 18.05
N VAL A 89 -16.59 -4.49 17.31
CA VAL A 89 -17.48 -5.50 17.89
C VAL A 89 -16.69 -6.67 18.49
N VAL A 90 -15.68 -7.17 17.77
CA VAL A 90 -14.81 -8.26 18.25
C VAL A 90 -14.03 -7.83 19.50
N ALA A 91 -13.49 -6.61 19.52
CA ALA A 91 -12.80 -6.07 20.69
C ALA A 91 -13.75 -5.96 21.90
N ALA A 92 -14.98 -5.50 21.71
CA ALA A 92 -15.99 -5.42 22.75
C ALA A 92 -16.42 -6.80 23.28
N ALA A 93 -16.31 -7.84 22.47
CA ALA A 93 -16.58 -9.24 22.86
C ALA A 93 -15.46 -9.89 23.71
N GLY A 94 -14.41 -9.16 24.06
CA GLY A 94 -13.37 -9.59 25.02
C GLY A 94 -12.25 -10.43 24.44
N THR A 95 -12.20 -10.65 23.12
CA THR A 95 -11.05 -11.26 22.46
C THR A 95 -10.01 -10.17 22.17
N ALA A 96 -8.93 -10.14 22.96
CA ALA A 96 -7.84 -9.17 22.74
C ALA A 96 -7.21 -9.41 21.36
N THR A 97 -7.54 -8.51 20.43
CA THR A 97 -7.00 -8.51 19.07
C THR A 97 -6.04 -7.34 18.94
N PHE A 98 -4.90 -7.56 18.32
CA PHE A 98 -3.92 -6.52 18.04
C PHE A 98 -3.57 -6.55 16.56
N THR A 99 -3.85 -5.45 15.86
CA THR A 99 -3.68 -5.36 14.41
C THR A 99 -2.48 -4.50 14.07
N ILE A 100 -1.57 -5.08 13.28
CA ILE A 100 -0.36 -4.42 12.79
C ILE A 100 -0.57 -4.09 11.31
N GLY A 101 -0.56 -2.81 10.97
CA GLY A 101 -0.49 -2.36 9.59
C GLY A 101 0.93 -2.44 9.07
N ILE A 102 1.11 -2.88 7.83
CA ILE A 102 2.41 -2.91 7.18
C ILE A 102 2.28 -2.26 5.80
N LEU A 103 3.11 -1.26 5.55
CA LEU A 103 3.23 -0.72 4.21
C LEU A 103 3.98 -1.72 3.32
N ALA A 104 3.52 -1.93 2.11
CA ALA A 104 3.89 -3.02 1.21
C ALA A 104 5.41 -3.30 1.05
N ASP A 105 6.26 -2.26 1.10
CA ASP A 105 7.72 -2.39 1.00
C ASP A 105 8.42 -2.66 2.35
N SER A 106 7.66 -2.57 3.44
CA SER A 106 8.19 -2.70 4.80
C SER A 106 8.03 -4.13 5.35
N ALA A 107 7.43 -5.04 4.56
CA ALA A 107 6.99 -6.35 5.01
C ALA A 107 8.06 -7.46 4.97
N GLU A 108 9.16 -7.29 4.23
CA GLU A 108 9.93 -8.42 3.74
C GLU A 108 10.80 -9.18 4.75
N GLU A 109 11.11 -8.71 5.93
CA GLU A 109 11.74 -9.54 6.98
C GLU A 109 11.37 -9.15 8.41
N PRO A 110 11.28 -7.84 8.73
CA PRO A 110 11.02 -7.46 10.10
C PRO A 110 9.58 -7.76 10.51
N GLY A 111 8.62 -7.65 9.57
CA GLY A 111 7.20 -7.83 9.87
C GLY A 111 6.87 -9.25 10.32
N THR A 112 7.37 -10.27 9.64
CA THR A 112 7.14 -11.68 10.01
C THR A 112 7.85 -12.04 11.31
N SER A 113 9.10 -11.59 11.48
CA SER A 113 9.90 -11.77 12.69
C SER A 113 9.31 -10.99 13.87
N LEU A 114 8.87 -9.74 13.64
CA LEU A 114 8.24 -8.87 14.64
C LEU A 114 6.92 -9.44 15.13
N ALA A 115 6.04 -9.85 14.23
CA ALA A 115 4.77 -10.47 14.58
C ALA A 115 4.97 -11.82 15.32
N GLY A 116 6.00 -12.59 14.95
CA GLY A 116 6.39 -13.81 15.63
C GLY A 116 6.87 -13.56 17.06
N ALA A 117 7.78 -12.63 17.25
CA ALA A 117 8.30 -12.23 18.56
C ALA A 117 7.20 -11.64 19.46
N PHE A 118 6.30 -10.85 18.88
CA PHE A 118 5.16 -10.30 19.62
C PHE A 118 4.17 -11.39 20.06
N ARG A 119 3.84 -12.34 19.19
CA ARG A 119 2.99 -13.51 19.54
C ARG A 119 3.61 -14.35 20.64
N HIS A 120 4.93 -14.55 20.60
CA HIS A 120 5.63 -15.30 21.64
C HIS A 120 5.53 -14.59 23.00
N ARG A 121 5.64 -13.26 23.06
CA ARG A 121 5.52 -12.45 24.29
C ARG A 121 4.07 -12.31 24.79
N HIS A 122 3.10 -12.39 23.88
CA HIS A 122 1.66 -12.19 24.18
C HIS A 122 0.82 -13.32 23.59
N PRO A 123 0.93 -14.57 24.08
CA PRO A 123 0.27 -15.74 23.48
C PRO A 123 -1.26 -15.69 23.55
N SER A 124 -1.83 -14.92 24.48
CA SER A 124 -3.28 -14.72 24.61
C SER A 124 -3.86 -13.67 23.67
N VAL A 125 -2.98 -12.91 22.96
CA VAL A 125 -3.41 -11.84 22.04
C VAL A 125 -3.46 -12.39 20.61
N ARG A 126 -4.60 -12.24 19.95
CA ARG A 126 -4.71 -12.56 18.53
C ARG A 126 -4.10 -11.44 17.69
N VAL A 127 -3.03 -11.73 16.98
CA VAL A 127 -2.33 -10.78 16.12
C VAL A 127 -2.84 -10.92 14.70
N HIS A 128 -3.33 -9.82 14.13
CA HIS A 128 -3.62 -9.67 12.71
C HIS A 128 -2.57 -8.77 12.06
N VAL A 129 -2.19 -9.12 10.83
CA VAL A 129 -1.34 -8.28 9.99
C VAL A 129 -2.17 -7.84 8.80
N ARG A 130 -2.18 -6.53 8.54
CA ARG A 130 -2.86 -5.90 7.41
C ARG A 130 -1.83 -5.20 6.53
N GLU A 131 -1.77 -5.59 5.29
CA GLU A 131 -0.96 -4.88 4.30
C GLU A 131 -1.73 -3.68 3.74
N ALA A 132 -1.03 -2.56 3.56
CA ALA A 132 -1.54 -1.35 2.93
C ALA A 132 -0.75 -1.05 1.65
N ASP A 133 -1.43 -0.46 0.70
CA ASP A 133 -0.81 0.02 -0.53
C ASP A 133 -0.12 1.39 -0.33
N LEU A 134 0.59 1.85 -1.35
CA LEU A 134 1.37 3.09 -1.30
C LEU A 134 0.51 4.37 -1.22
N SER A 135 -0.80 4.28 -1.39
CA SER A 135 -1.71 5.43 -1.27
C SER A 135 -2.00 5.80 0.20
N ASP A 136 -1.79 4.85 1.13
CA ASP A 136 -1.93 5.10 2.57
C ASP A 136 -0.61 4.87 3.32
N PRO A 137 0.27 5.88 3.43
CA PRO A 137 1.52 5.76 4.17
C PRO A 137 1.33 5.55 5.68
N THR A 138 0.11 5.70 6.21
CA THR A 138 -0.20 5.40 7.60
C THR A 138 -0.58 3.93 7.82
N ALA A 139 -0.62 3.12 6.76
CA ALA A 139 -0.94 1.69 6.74
C ALA A 139 -2.21 1.34 7.53
N GLY A 140 -3.27 2.16 7.37
CA GLY A 140 -4.57 1.98 8.04
C GLY A 140 -4.69 2.64 9.42
N LEU A 141 -3.62 3.24 9.96
CA LEU A 141 -3.62 3.82 11.30
C LEU A 141 -4.56 5.04 11.38
N ARG A 142 -4.49 5.97 10.40
CA ARG A 142 -5.36 7.15 10.36
C ARG A 142 -6.83 6.78 10.23
N ALA A 143 -7.08 5.70 9.55
CA ALA A 143 -8.41 5.13 9.38
C ALA A 143 -8.90 4.34 10.62
N GLY A 144 -8.09 4.13 11.65
CA GLY A 144 -8.42 3.33 12.84
C GLY A 144 -8.61 1.84 12.53
N LEU A 145 -7.95 1.34 11.48
CA LEU A 145 -8.01 -0.06 11.05
C LEU A 145 -6.95 -0.92 11.72
N VAL A 146 -5.94 -0.30 12.29
CA VAL A 146 -4.80 -0.95 12.93
C VAL A 146 -4.45 -0.23 14.22
N ASP A 147 -3.84 -0.95 15.16
CA ASP A 147 -3.36 -0.41 16.44
C ASP A 147 -1.98 0.24 16.27
N VAL A 148 -1.16 -0.34 15.42
CA VAL A 148 0.16 0.18 15.05
C VAL A 148 0.43 -0.02 13.57
N ALA A 149 1.32 0.80 13.01
CA ALA A 149 1.79 0.67 11.65
C ALA A 149 3.31 0.55 11.59
N LEU A 150 3.81 -0.39 10.80
CA LEU A 150 5.19 -0.42 10.32
C LEU A 150 5.22 0.24 8.96
N THR A 151 5.81 1.42 8.88
CA THR A 151 5.74 2.27 7.69
C THR A 151 6.99 3.12 7.54
N ARG A 152 7.01 3.98 6.52
CA ARG A 152 8.12 4.90 6.24
C ARG A 152 7.69 6.36 6.30
N THR A 153 8.62 7.22 6.69
CA THR A 153 8.44 8.68 6.60
C THR A 153 9.11 9.20 5.30
N PRO A 154 8.74 10.44 4.83
CA PRO A 154 7.84 11.41 5.47
C PRO A 154 6.37 11.21 5.08
N PHE A 155 5.47 11.48 6.01
CA PHE A 155 4.02 11.66 5.79
C PHE A 155 3.48 12.67 6.82
N ASP A 156 2.25 13.11 6.67
CA ASP A 156 1.62 13.96 7.68
C ASP A 156 1.41 13.16 8.99
N ARG A 157 2.02 13.64 10.08
CA ARG A 157 2.01 12.99 11.39
C ARG A 157 1.00 13.58 12.36
N THR A 158 0.08 14.39 11.91
CA THR A 158 -0.94 14.98 12.79
C THR A 158 -1.70 13.86 13.52
N GLY A 159 -1.66 13.87 14.86
CA GLY A 159 -2.25 12.83 15.70
C GLY A 159 -1.51 11.49 15.72
N ILE A 160 -0.32 11.39 15.16
CA ILE A 160 0.46 10.15 15.06
C ILE A 160 1.83 10.32 15.71
N SER A 161 2.13 9.45 16.68
CA SER A 161 3.45 9.26 17.26
C SER A 161 4.25 8.24 16.49
N ILE A 162 5.56 8.43 16.41
CA ILE A 162 6.45 7.50 15.72
C ILE A 162 7.67 7.15 16.56
N ARG A 163 8.20 5.94 16.35
CA ARG A 163 9.55 5.55 16.77
C ARG A 163 10.35 5.11 15.55
N VAL A 164 11.47 5.77 15.33
CA VAL A 164 12.39 5.43 14.24
C VAL A 164 13.10 4.13 14.57
N LEU A 165 13.11 3.21 13.61
CA LEU A 165 13.80 1.92 13.68
C LEU A 165 15.09 1.95 12.87
N ARG A 166 15.06 2.53 11.67
CA ARG A 166 16.18 2.61 10.74
C ARG A 166 16.02 3.82 9.81
N SER A 167 17.15 4.33 9.33
CA SER A 167 17.21 5.39 8.32
C SER A 167 17.89 4.81 7.07
N ASP A 168 17.19 4.83 5.94
CA ASP A 168 17.65 4.24 4.69
C ASP A 168 17.91 5.36 3.66
N PRO A 169 19.06 5.39 3.00
CA PRO A 169 19.28 6.20 1.82
C PRO A 169 18.21 5.88 0.74
N VAL A 170 18.04 6.78 -0.19
CA VAL A 170 17.06 6.63 -1.29
C VAL A 170 17.80 6.62 -2.61
N GLY A 171 17.33 5.80 -3.53
CA GLY A 171 17.81 5.75 -4.90
C GLY A 171 16.66 5.75 -5.90
N VAL A 172 17.00 5.98 -7.15
CA VAL A 172 16.07 5.84 -8.26
C VAL A 172 16.10 4.40 -8.79
N VAL A 173 14.95 3.85 -9.08
CA VAL A 173 14.79 2.56 -9.77
C VAL A 173 14.79 2.82 -11.26
N LEU A 174 15.69 2.15 -11.96
CA LEU A 174 15.89 2.26 -13.41
C LEU A 174 15.89 0.87 -14.04
N ARG A 175 15.67 0.81 -15.34
CA ARG A 175 16.01 -0.38 -16.12
C ARG A 175 17.52 -0.58 -16.13
N ALA A 176 17.98 -1.82 -16.15
CA ALA A 176 19.41 -2.14 -16.16
C ALA A 176 20.11 -1.67 -17.46
N ASP A 177 19.35 -1.50 -18.54
CA ASP A 177 19.84 -0.97 -19.83
C ASP A 177 19.73 0.56 -19.96
N ASP A 178 19.28 1.27 -18.91
CA ASP A 178 19.21 2.73 -18.88
C ASP A 178 20.62 3.34 -18.88
N PRO A 179 20.88 4.42 -19.65
CA PRO A 179 22.19 5.09 -19.68
C PRO A 179 22.70 5.55 -18.32
N LEU A 180 21.82 5.79 -17.36
CA LEU A 180 22.17 6.22 -15.99
C LEU A 180 22.41 5.03 -15.04
N ALA A 181 22.08 3.81 -15.42
CA ALA A 181 22.16 2.62 -14.56
C ALA A 181 23.58 2.28 -14.11
N GLY A 182 24.59 2.67 -14.87
CA GLY A 182 26.02 2.45 -14.55
C GLY A 182 26.68 3.54 -13.69
N ARG A 183 25.91 4.52 -13.22
CA ARG A 183 26.44 5.60 -12.35
C ARG A 183 26.51 5.14 -10.91
N ASP A 184 27.57 5.54 -10.19
CA ASP A 184 27.70 5.28 -8.74
C ASP A 184 26.69 6.06 -7.92
N THR A 185 26.32 7.26 -8.36
CA THR A 185 25.33 8.14 -7.73
C THR A 185 24.76 9.13 -8.74
N LEU A 186 23.55 9.61 -8.49
CA LEU A 186 22.85 10.63 -9.26
C LEU A 186 22.35 11.76 -8.34
N GLN A 187 21.91 12.84 -8.95
CA GLN A 187 21.16 13.92 -8.32
C GLN A 187 19.79 14.02 -8.95
N LEU A 188 18.80 14.60 -8.24
CA LEU A 188 17.44 14.76 -8.75
C LEU A 188 17.40 15.48 -10.10
N ARG A 189 18.25 16.48 -10.30
CA ARG A 189 18.37 17.21 -11.58
C ARG A 189 18.77 16.32 -12.77
N ASP A 190 19.44 15.21 -12.55
CA ASP A 190 19.81 14.26 -13.61
C ASP A 190 18.59 13.49 -14.12
N LEU A 191 17.42 13.67 -13.47
CA LEU A 191 16.15 13.00 -13.75
C LEU A 191 15.06 13.98 -14.21
N ASP A 192 15.38 15.25 -14.50
CA ASP A 192 14.40 16.31 -14.81
C ASP A 192 13.58 16.03 -16.10
N ASP A 193 14.16 15.33 -17.05
CA ASP A 193 13.53 14.95 -18.33
C ASP A 193 12.85 13.58 -18.28
N ARG A 194 12.83 12.94 -17.12
CA ARG A 194 12.30 11.58 -16.96
C ARG A 194 10.82 11.56 -16.65
N ARG A 195 10.14 10.52 -17.11
CA ARG A 195 8.75 10.24 -16.83
C ARG A 195 8.61 9.54 -15.48
N TRP A 196 7.97 10.21 -14.54
CA TRP A 196 7.76 9.66 -13.19
C TRP A 196 6.43 8.91 -13.08
N PHE A 197 6.38 7.84 -12.31
CA PHE A 197 5.09 7.30 -11.89
C PHE A 197 4.43 8.24 -10.87
N ARG A 198 3.11 8.13 -10.75
CA ARG A 198 2.30 8.92 -9.83
C ARG A 198 1.61 8.04 -8.82
N LEU A 199 1.39 8.55 -7.62
CA LEU A 199 0.49 7.97 -6.66
C LEU A 199 -0.96 8.44 -6.92
N PRO A 200 -1.98 7.70 -6.45
CA PRO A 200 -3.37 8.08 -6.60
C PRO A 200 -3.68 9.47 -6.07
N GLU A 201 -4.65 10.12 -6.67
CA GLU A 201 -5.18 11.38 -6.18
C GLU A 201 -5.71 11.23 -4.74
N GLY A 202 -5.51 12.23 -3.88
CA GLY A 202 -5.86 12.14 -2.46
C GLY A 202 -4.81 11.47 -1.55
N THR A 203 -3.75 10.88 -2.11
CA THR A 203 -2.61 10.40 -1.31
C THR A 203 -1.97 11.55 -0.51
N ASP A 204 -1.44 11.24 0.69
CA ASP A 204 -0.76 12.20 1.55
C ASP A 204 0.25 13.06 0.76
N ARG A 205 0.13 14.39 0.88
CA ARG A 205 0.92 15.35 0.08
C ARG A 205 2.41 15.26 0.36
N LYS A 206 2.82 15.06 1.63
CA LYS A 206 4.24 14.95 1.99
C LYS A 206 4.83 13.66 1.45
N TRP A 207 4.06 12.57 1.51
CA TRP A 207 4.41 11.29 0.95
C TRP A 207 4.57 11.35 -0.56
N SER A 208 3.56 11.86 -1.26
CA SER A 208 3.59 12.01 -2.72
C SER A 208 4.75 12.89 -3.18
N ALA A 209 4.94 14.07 -2.57
CA ALA A 209 6.02 14.99 -2.91
C ALA A 209 7.41 14.36 -2.70
N TYR A 210 7.59 13.59 -1.64
CA TYR A 210 8.85 12.93 -1.36
C TYR A 210 9.16 11.84 -2.40
N TRP A 211 8.22 10.94 -2.66
CA TRP A 211 8.45 9.79 -3.56
C TRP A 211 8.39 10.14 -5.05
N SER A 212 7.92 11.33 -5.40
CA SER A 212 8.04 11.91 -6.74
C SER A 212 9.29 12.78 -6.94
N GLY A 213 10.21 12.79 -5.96
CA GLY A 213 11.43 13.58 -6.02
C GLY A 213 11.20 15.09 -6.14
N THR A 214 10.03 15.61 -5.69
CA THR A 214 9.60 16.99 -5.94
C THR A 214 9.60 17.38 -7.43
N ALA A 215 9.45 16.37 -8.30
CA ALA A 215 9.41 16.57 -9.75
C ALA A 215 8.38 17.66 -10.12
N PRO A 216 8.69 18.52 -11.10
CA PRO A 216 7.74 19.50 -11.58
C PRO A 216 6.43 18.83 -12.02
N ALA A 217 5.30 19.49 -11.78
CA ALA A 217 3.98 18.95 -12.17
C ALA A 217 3.91 18.53 -13.66
N ALA A 218 4.71 19.17 -14.52
CA ALA A 218 4.85 18.81 -15.92
C ALA A 218 5.52 17.43 -16.14
N ALA A 219 6.49 17.05 -15.31
CA ALA A 219 7.14 15.73 -15.39
C ALA A 219 6.26 14.61 -14.81
N LEU A 220 5.29 14.96 -13.95
CA LEU A 220 4.30 14.04 -13.40
C LEU A 220 3.08 13.85 -14.33
N GLY A 221 2.89 14.72 -15.32
CA GLY A 221 1.62 14.95 -16.02
C GLY A 221 0.98 13.73 -16.68
N ASP A 222 1.76 12.81 -17.26
CA ASP A 222 1.26 11.62 -17.97
C ASP A 222 1.83 10.30 -17.45
N GLY A 223 2.53 10.31 -16.32
CA GLY A 223 3.10 9.12 -15.71
C GLY A 223 2.04 8.12 -15.26
N PRO A 224 2.35 6.80 -15.27
CA PRO A 224 1.42 5.78 -14.81
C PRO A 224 1.07 5.97 -13.33
N VAL A 225 -0.20 5.79 -12.98
CA VAL A 225 -0.64 5.79 -11.59
C VAL A 225 -0.41 4.41 -10.99
N VAL A 226 0.32 4.35 -9.87
CA VAL A 226 0.71 3.10 -9.21
C VAL A 226 0.22 3.11 -7.75
N ARG A 227 -0.17 1.94 -7.24
CA ARG A 227 -0.64 1.76 -5.88
C ARG A 227 0.24 0.80 -5.08
N THR A 228 0.94 -0.08 -5.77
CA THR A 228 1.75 -1.14 -5.14
C THR A 228 3.19 -1.09 -5.65
N VAL A 229 4.12 -1.61 -4.85
CA VAL A 229 5.53 -1.76 -5.28
C VAL A 229 5.62 -2.56 -6.58
N ARG A 230 4.81 -3.59 -6.73
CA ARG A 230 4.76 -4.39 -7.95
C ARG A 230 4.37 -3.56 -9.18
N GLU A 231 3.36 -2.69 -9.05
CA GLU A 231 2.97 -1.77 -10.13
C GLU A 231 4.08 -0.76 -10.44
N CYS A 232 4.80 -0.27 -9.40
CA CYS A 232 5.98 0.58 -9.60
C CYS A 232 7.04 -0.13 -10.45
N LEU A 233 7.42 -1.35 -10.08
CA LEU A 233 8.43 -2.12 -10.81
C LEU A 233 7.97 -2.43 -12.25
N GLN A 234 6.69 -2.72 -12.46
CA GLN A 234 6.11 -2.91 -13.79
C GLN A 234 6.15 -1.61 -14.62
N ALA A 235 5.82 -0.47 -14.03
CA ALA A 235 5.90 0.83 -14.69
C ALA A 235 7.34 1.17 -15.14
N VAL A 236 8.34 0.85 -14.30
CA VAL A 236 9.75 1.02 -14.68
C VAL A 236 10.12 0.07 -15.82
N MET A 237 9.75 -1.21 -15.71
CA MET A 237 10.14 -2.24 -16.67
C MET A 237 9.50 -2.04 -18.06
N TRP A 238 8.20 -1.73 -18.09
CA TRP A 238 7.42 -1.74 -19.33
C TRP A 238 7.14 -0.36 -19.90
N ASP A 239 6.95 0.65 -19.05
CA ASP A 239 6.58 2.00 -19.48
C ASP A 239 7.78 2.97 -19.49
N GLY A 240 8.97 2.52 -19.06
CA GLY A 240 10.15 3.36 -18.95
C GLY A 240 9.99 4.52 -17.96
N ALA A 241 8.99 4.43 -17.06
CA ALA A 241 8.85 5.37 -15.98
C ALA A 241 9.95 5.16 -14.93
N ILE A 242 10.21 6.17 -14.11
CA ILE A 242 11.13 6.06 -12.98
C ILE A 242 10.38 6.26 -11.67
N GLY A 243 11.01 5.84 -10.58
CA GLY A 243 10.52 6.06 -9.23
C GLY A 243 11.59 5.86 -8.19
N LEU A 244 11.32 6.34 -6.99
CA LEU A 244 12.24 6.23 -5.88
C LEU A 244 11.98 4.98 -5.05
N ALA A 245 13.04 4.42 -4.50
CA ALA A 245 12.99 3.31 -3.55
C ALA A 245 14.00 3.50 -2.41
N PRO A 246 13.72 2.96 -1.21
CA PRO A 246 14.71 2.91 -0.15
C PRO A 246 15.83 1.94 -0.54
N LEU A 247 17.07 2.32 -0.31
CA LEU A 247 18.24 1.47 -0.50
C LEU A 247 18.47 0.61 0.75
N ALA A 248 17.47 -0.17 1.14
CA ALA A 248 17.62 -1.14 2.22
C ALA A 248 18.31 -2.42 1.68
N PRO A 249 19.06 -3.17 2.52
CA PRO A 249 19.77 -4.37 2.08
C PRO A 249 18.91 -5.42 1.36
N LEU A 250 17.60 -5.42 1.62
CA LEU A 250 16.65 -6.36 1.04
C LEU A 250 16.03 -5.88 -0.27
N THR A 251 15.94 -4.56 -0.48
CA THR A 251 15.35 -4.01 -1.71
C THR A 251 16.20 -4.35 -2.93
N SER A 252 17.52 -4.43 -2.78
CA SER A 252 18.43 -4.84 -3.85
C SER A 252 18.31 -6.32 -4.23
N GLN A 253 17.83 -7.19 -3.32
CA GLN A 253 17.57 -8.61 -3.62
C GLN A 253 16.17 -8.86 -4.20
N ALA A 254 15.22 -7.94 -3.97
CA ALA A 254 13.85 -8.04 -4.43
C ALA A 254 13.63 -7.46 -5.85
N LEU A 255 14.64 -6.78 -6.41
CA LEU A 255 14.55 -6.27 -7.77
C LEU A 255 14.58 -7.44 -8.78
N SER A 256 13.60 -7.48 -9.64
CA SER A 256 13.53 -8.43 -10.75
C SER A 256 14.76 -8.26 -11.67
N GLU A 257 15.19 -9.35 -12.33
CA GLU A 257 16.18 -9.26 -13.40
C GLU A 257 15.79 -8.15 -14.40
N GLY A 258 16.73 -7.29 -14.75
CA GLY A 258 16.52 -6.16 -15.67
C GLY A 258 16.20 -4.82 -15.02
N LEU A 259 16.17 -4.75 -13.69
CA LEU A 259 16.07 -3.50 -12.92
C LEU A 259 17.31 -3.27 -12.07
N THR A 260 17.62 -2.00 -11.81
CA THR A 260 18.69 -1.58 -10.89
C THR A 260 18.27 -0.37 -10.09
N THR A 261 18.98 -0.10 -9.00
CA THR A 261 18.83 1.13 -8.22
C THR A 261 20.13 1.91 -8.22
N VAL A 262 20.03 3.23 -8.46
CA VAL A 262 21.17 4.14 -8.35
C VAL A 262 20.92 5.11 -7.21
N PRO A 263 21.85 5.25 -6.24
CA PRO A 263 21.71 6.16 -5.12
C PRO A 263 21.52 7.62 -5.55
N LEU A 264 20.71 8.38 -4.80
CA LEU A 264 20.56 9.83 -4.98
C LEU A 264 21.28 10.57 -3.86
N ALA A 265 22.26 11.42 -4.25
CA ALA A 265 23.11 12.13 -3.29
C ALA A 265 22.41 13.28 -2.58
N ASP A 266 21.39 13.87 -3.20
CA ASP A 266 20.66 15.06 -2.72
C ASP A 266 19.27 14.75 -2.15
N MET A 267 18.89 13.46 -2.07
CA MET A 267 17.65 13.05 -1.40
C MET A 267 17.88 12.80 0.09
N PRO A 268 17.08 13.40 0.99
CA PRO A 268 17.12 13.05 2.40
C PRO A 268 16.69 11.59 2.60
N PRO A 269 17.33 10.86 3.55
CA PRO A 269 17.00 9.47 3.79
C PRO A 269 15.54 9.30 4.27
N CYS A 270 14.87 8.25 3.83
CA CYS A 270 13.61 7.83 4.40
C CYS A 270 13.85 7.06 5.72
N ARG A 271 12.84 7.04 6.60
CA ARG A 271 12.96 6.35 7.88
C ARG A 271 11.90 5.27 8.00
N LEU A 272 12.31 4.05 8.26
CA LEU A 272 11.41 2.99 8.71
C LEU A 272 11.01 3.27 10.15
N VAL A 273 9.71 3.25 10.44
CA VAL A 273 9.15 3.62 11.75
C VAL A 273 8.06 2.66 12.20
N VAL A 274 7.91 2.50 13.51
CA VAL A 274 6.64 2.08 14.12
C VAL A 274 5.85 3.35 14.41
N ALA A 275 4.60 3.39 13.99
CA ALA A 275 3.68 4.51 14.18
C ALA A 275 2.42 4.05 14.93
N TRP A 276 1.83 4.93 15.74
CA TRP A 276 0.59 4.69 16.50
C TRP A 276 -0.15 6.00 16.75
N ALA A 277 -1.44 5.94 17.08
CA ALA A 277 -2.21 7.12 17.44
C ALA A 277 -1.67 7.76 18.73
N SER A 278 -1.40 9.07 18.73
CA SER A 278 -0.73 9.77 19.84
C SER A 278 -1.51 9.71 21.15
N ASN A 279 -2.81 9.53 21.10
CA ASN A 279 -3.71 9.43 22.24
C ASN A 279 -3.98 7.98 22.67
N ASP A 280 -3.38 6.99 22.02
CA ASP A 280 -3.59 5.58 22.35
C ASP A 280 -2.62 5.14 23.46
N ALA A 281 -3.18 4.75 24.60
CA ALA A 281 -2.46 4.29 25.78
C ALA A 281 -2.34 2.75 25.87
N ASN A 282 -2.70 2.01 24.81
CA ASN A 282 -2.64 0.55 24.81
C ASN A 282 -1.22 0.04 25.12
N PRO A 283 -1.03 -0.74 26.21
CA PRO A 283 0.30 -1.23 26.62
C PRO A 283 0.93 -2.18 25.58
N LEU A 284 0.13 -2.80 24.72
CA LEU A 284 0.61 -3.66 23.64
C LEU A 284 1.39 -2.87 22.59
N ILE A 285 1.03 -1.60 22.35
CA ILE A 285 1.76 -0.69 21.46
C ILE A 285 3.19 -0.48 21.98
N ARG A 286 3.33 -0.19 23.28
CA ARG A 286 4.64 -0.04 23.90
C ARG A 286 5.47 -1.30 23.76
N SER A 287 4.87 -2.46 24.06
CA SER A 287 5.54 -3.76 23.96
C SER A 287 6.02 -4.04 22.53
N LEU A 288 5.18 -3.82 21.51
CA LEU A 288 5.58 -4.00 20.11
C LEU A 288 6.71 -3.06 19.72
N THR A 289 6.61 -1.80 20.14
CA THR A 289 7.63 -0.77 19.85
C THR A 289 8.99 -1.12 20.45
N GLU A 290 9.02 -1.70 21.65
CA GLU A 290 10.25 -2.20 22.29
C GLU A 290 10.83 -3.40 21.55
N ILE A 291 9.99 -4.39 21.18
CA ILE A 291 10.39 -5.56 20.40
C ILE A 291 10.97 -5.12 19.06
N ALA A 292 10.28 -4.21 18.36
CA ALA A 292 10.76 -3.68 17.09
C ALA A 292 12.12 -2.99 17.25
N ALA A 293 12.26 -2.11 18.23
CA ALA A 293 13.53 -1.42 18.48
C ALA A 293 14.69 -2.37 18.85
N ALA A 294 14.40 -3.47 19.52
CA ALA A 294 15.42 -4.50 19.83
C ALA A 294 15.83 -5.27 18.56
N ALA A 295 14.86 -5.69 17.74
CA ALA A 295 15.11 -6.43 16.51
C ALA A 295 15.94 -5.66 15.48
N PHE A 296 15.77 -4.33 15.43
CA PHE A 296 16.54 -3.48 14.51
C PHE A 296 17.89 -3.05 15.05
N ARG A 297 18.12 -3.03 16.38
CA ARG A 297 19.46 -2.79 16.96
C ARG A 297 20.42 -3.97 16.80
N SER A 298 19.94 -5.19 16.80
CA SER A 298 20.77 -6.40 16.65
C SER A 298 21.26 -6.63 15.21
N ARG A 299 20.85 -5.79 14.25
CA ARG A 299 21.21 -5.90 12.82
C ARG A 299 22.08 -4.75 12.31
N LEU A 300 22.46 -3.81 13.18
CA LEU A 300 23.48 -2.79 12.97
C LEU A 300 24.84 -3.27 13.50
#